data_d0f27a3a943d69d0f76d774ca5ae9898
#
_entry.id   d0f27a3a943d69d0f76d774ca5ae9898
#
_cell.length_a   1.000
_cell.length_b   1.000
_cell.length_c   1.000
_cell.angle_alpha   90.00
_cell.angle_beta   90.00
_cell.angle_gamma   90.00
#
_symmetry.space_group_name_H-M   'P 1'
#
loop_
_entity.id
_entity.type
_entity.pdbx_description
1 polymer ?
#
loop_
_entity_poly.entity_id
_entity_poly.type
_entity_poly.pdbx_seq_one_letter_code
_entity_poly.pdbx_strand_id
1 'polypeptide(L)'
;MKHESIVVVYDSCQAIAEEIADKLGAEIISVQSMNVRQIENSQSLVLAVEFQNGGHLSPHWQYATQLFRGTSLSGKNFAVMVALGNRHDNGIYADAFCRELKENGAHIVGDYLYAGSPKSNLNNWICAISPNL
;
A
#
# COMPACT_ATOMS: atom_id res chain seq x y z
N MET A 1 -15.82 -6.03 14.33
CA MET A 1 -15.74 -7.06 13.28
C MET A 1 -14.54 -6.78 12.39
N LYS A 2 -13.79 -7.80 12.06
CA LYS A 2 -12.64 -7.67 11.17
C LYS A 2 -13.10 -7.43 9.72
N HIS A 3 -12.45 -6.50 9.04
CA HIS A 3 -12.71 -6.24 7.62
C HIS A 3 -11.91 -7.23 6.78
N GLU A 4 -12.51 -8.36 6.48
CA GLU A 4 -11.84 -9.45 5.77
C GLU A 4 -11.38 -9.04 4.37
N SER A 5 -11.99 -8.01 3.80
CA SER A 5 -11.67 -7.55 2.46
C SER A 5 -10.57 -6.49 2.42
N ILE A 6 -10.01 -6.11 3.56
CA ILE A 6 -8.89 -5.16 3.64
C ILE A 6 -7.62 -5.93 3.97
N VAL A 7 -6.58 -5.75 3.18
CA VAL A 7 -5.29 -6.40 3.38
C VAL A 7 -4.18 -5.35 3.39
N VAL A 8 -3.32 -5.41 4.39
CA VAL A 8 -2.12 -4.57 4.48
C VAL A 8 -0.93 -5.38 3.98
N VAL A 9 -0.24 -4.88 2.97
CA VAL A 9 0.89 -5.56 2.34
C VAL A 9 2.19 -4.84 2.67
N TYR A 10 3.19 -5.58 3.15
CA TYR A 10 4.48 -5.00 3.55
C TYR A 10 5.65 -5.84 3.03
N ASP A 11 6.86 -5.26 3.04
CA ASP A 11 8.08 -6.02 2.76
C ASP A 11 8.94 -6.11 4.02
N SER A 12 9.67 -5.06 4.40
CA SER A 12 10.52 -5.10 5.58
C SER A 12 9.98 -4.30 6.78
N CYS A 13 9.00 -3.43 6.58
CA CYS A 13 8.48 -2.58 7.64
C CYS A 13 7.26 -3.22 8.32
N GLN A 14 7.46 -4.40 8.90
CA GLN A 14 6.39 -5.20 9.49
C GLN A 14 5.71 -4.50 10.67
N ALA A 15 6.46 -3.85 11.55
CA ALA A 15 5.89 -3.23 12.74
C ALA A 15 4.85 -2.15 12.40
N ILE A 16 5.16 -1.30 11.44
CA ILE A 16 4.23 -0.26 10.98
C ILE A 16 3.01 -0.88 10.33
N ALA A 17 3.23 -1.91 9.51
CA ALA A 17 2.14 -2.61 8.83
C ALA A 17 1.19 -3.27 9.84
N GLU A 18 1.73 -3.88 10.89
CA GLU A 18 0.91 -4.47 11.95
C GLU A 18 0.08 -3.42 12.67
N GLU A 19 0.66 -2.25 12.94
CA GLU A 19 -0.08 -1.17 13.59
C GLU A 19 -1.25 -0.70 12.71
N ILE A 20 -1.00 -0.55 11.42
CA ILE A 20 -2.06 -0.15 10.48
C ILE A 20 -3.15 -1.21 10.43
N ALA A 21 -2.76 -2.48 10.33
CA ALA A 21 -3.70 -3.59 10.26
C ALA A 21 -4.57 -3.67 11.51
N ASP A 22 -3.96 -3.50 12.70
CA ASP A 22 -4.70 -3.53 13.96
C ASP A 22 -5.74 -2.42 14.01
N LYS A 23 -5.38 -1.21 13.59
CA LYS A 23 -6.30 -0.07 13.64
C LYS A 23 -7.42 -0.17 12.63
N LEU A 24 -7.18 -0.81 11.50
CA LEU A 24 -8.19 -1.01 10.45
C LEU A 24 -9.00 -2.28 10.63
N GLY A 25 -8.59 -3.17 11.53
CA GLY A 25 -9.18 -4.50 11.61
C GLY A 25 -8.91 -5.32 10.36
N ALA A 26 -7.75 -5.14 9.75
CA ALA A 26 -7.39 -5.72 8.48
C ALA A 26 -6.48 -6.93 8.64
N GLU A 27 -6.37 -7.73 7.59
CA GLU A 27 -5.37 -8.78 7.52
C GLU A 27 -4.03 -8.17 7.11
N ILE A 28 -2.95 -8.86 7.42
CA ILE A 28 -1.60 -8.44 7.06
C ILE A 28 -0.91 -9.57 6.31
N ILE A 29 -0.18 -9.21 5.26
CA ILE A 29 0.53 -10.19 4.45
C ILE A 29 1.86 -9.61 3.98
N SER A 30 2.90 -10.46 3.95
CA SER A 30 4.16 -10.08 3.33
C SER A 30 4.00 -10.02 1.81
N VAL A 31 4.62 -9.03 1.18
CA VAL A 31 4.59 -8.90 -0.27
C VAL A 31 5.14 -10.17 -0.96
N GLN A 32 6.07 -10.86 -0.31
CA GLN A 32 6.62 -12.10 -0.83
C GLN A 32 5.59 -13.22 -0.94
N SER A 33 4.56 -13.17 -0.10
CA SER A 33 3.50 -14.18 -0.07
C SER A 33 2.28 -13.81 -0.90
N MET A 34 2.27 -12.60 -1.49
CA MET A 34 1.12 -12.13 -2.24
C MET A 34 1.01 -12.83 -3.59
N ASN A 35 -0.21 -13.17 -3.97
CA ASN A 35 -0.50 -13.77 -5.27
C ASN A 35 -1.76 -13.15 -5.87
N VAL A 36 -2.05 -13.51 -7.13
CA VAL A 36 -3.19 -12.95 -7.86
C VAL A 36 -4.51 -13.19 -7.14
N ARG A 37 -4.69 -14.38 -6.55
CA ARG A 37 -5.94 -14.70 -5.85
C ARG A 37 -6.18 -13.76 -4.68
N GLN A 38 -5.14 -13.41 -3.94
CA GLN A 38 -5.27 -12.48 -2.83
C GLN A 38 -5.66 -11.08 -3.31
N ILE A 39 -5.12 -10.66 -4.44
CA ILE A 39 -5.49 -9.37 -5.04
C ILE A 39 -6.97 -9.43 -5.45
N GLU A 40 -7.37 -10.49 -6.13
CA GLU A 40 -8.75 -10.63 -6.60
C GLU A 40 -9.76 -10.68 -5.46
N ASN A 41 -9.40 -11.32 -4.35
CA ASN A 41 -10.31 -11.49 -3.21
C ASN A 41 -10.34 -10.30 -2.27
N SER A 42 -9.45 -9.33 -2.43
CA SER A 42 -9.38 -8.16 -1.55
C SER A 42 -10.14 -6.99 -2.18
N GLN A 43 -11.01 -6.35 -1.42
CA GLN A 43 -11.68 -5.14 -1.86
C GLN A 43 -10.75 -3.93 -1.75
N SER A 44 -9.94 -3.89 -0.70
CA SER A 44 -9.06 -2.78 -0.41
C SER A 44 -7.67 -3.30 -0.02
N LEU A 45 -6.64 -2.64 -0.54
CA LEU A 45 -5.25 -2.98 -0.22
C LEU A 45 -4.53 -1.73 0.26
N VAL A 46 -3.85 -1.87 1.40
CA VAL A 46 -2.97 -0.83 1.92
C VAL A 46 -1.54 -1.29 1.68
N LEU A 47 -0.80 -0.54 0.90
CA LEU A 47 0.52 -0.95 0.44
C LEU A 47 1.61 -0.13 1.16
N ALA A 48 2.47 -0.82 1.91
CA ALA A 48 3.65 -0.23 2.51
C ALA A 48 4.82 -0.42 1.54
N VAL A 49 4.93 0.47 0.57
CA VAL A 49 5.85 0.35 -0.56
C VAL A 49 7.24 0.86 -0.18
N GLU A 50 8.28 0.23 -0.69
CA GLU A 50 9.65 0.60 -0.41
C GLU A 50 10.39 0.96 -1.70
N PHE A 51 10.95 2.17 -1.72
CA PHE A 51 11.80 2.62 -2.82
C PHE A 51 13.26 2.65 -2.34
N GLN A 52 14.15 2.13 -3.18
CA GLN A 52 15.57 2.15 -2.93
C GLN A 52 16.21 3.36 -3.58
N ASN A 53 17.50 3.55 -3.40
CA ASN A 53 18.26 4.65 -3.98
C ASN A 53 17.98 4.73 -5.50
N GLY A 54 17.76 5.94 -5.98
CA GLY A 54 17.42 6.14 -7.39
C GLY A 54 15.96 5.89 -7.73
N GLY A 55 15.11 5.64 -6.73
CA GLY A 55 13.67 5.49 -6.95
C GLY A 55 13.23 4.13 -7.42
N HIS A 56 14.09 3.14 -7.35
CA HIS A 56 13.74 1.78 -7.74
C HIS A 56 12.95 1.11 -6.63
N LEU A 57 11.89 0.41 -6.99
CA LEU A 57 11.17 -0.44 -6.03
C LEU A 57 12.10 -1.55 -5.55
N SER A 58 11.91 -1.99 -4.29
CA SER A 58 12.61 -3.18 -3.81
C SER A 58 12.23 -4.38 -4.69
N PRO A 59 13.09 -5.42 -4.75
CA PRO A 59 12.83 -6.56 -5.66
C PRO A 59 11.48 -7.22 -5.44
N HIS A 60 11.03 -7.36 -4.20
CA HIS A 60 9.73 -7.97 -3.90
C HIS A 60 8.59 -7.11 -4.41
N TRP A 61 8.71 -5.78 -4.29
CA TRP A 61 7.70 -4.86 -4.81
C TRP A 61 7.70 -4.80 -6.32
N GLN A 62 8.85 -5.01 -6.97
CA GLN A 62 8.89 -5.13 -8.43
C GLN A 62 8.08 -6.32 -8.90
N TYR A 63 8.20 -7.45 -8.19
CA TYR A 63 7.41 -8.64 -8.49
C TYR A 63 5.91 -8.38 -8.28
N ALA A 64 5.55 -7.74 -7.18
CA ALA A 64 4.16 -7.43 -6.89
C ALA A 64 3.55 -6.51 -7.95
N THR A 65 4.32 -5.56 -8.46
CA THR A 65 3.86 -4.66 -9.53
C THR A 65 3.47 -5.46 -10.77
N GLN A 66 4.23 -6.50 -11.10
CA GLN A 66 3.89 -7.37 -12.23
C GLN A 66 2.57 -8.09 -11.99
N LEU A 67 2.30 -8.52 -10.76
CA LEU A 67 1.02 -9.14 -10.43
C LEU A 67 -0.14 -8.13 -10.62
N PHE A 68 0.06 -6.88 -10.20
CA PHE A 68 -0.96 -5.85 -10.37
C PHE A 68 -1.24 -5.60 -11.86
N ARG A 69 -0.21 -5.58 -12.69
CA ARG A 69 -0.39 -5.38 -14.13
C ARG A 69 -1.17 -6.52 -14.79
N GLY A 70 -1.03 -7.72 -14.25
CA GLY A 70 -1.71 -8.89 -14.80
C GLY A 70 -3.11 -9.12 -14.26
N THR A 71 -3.60 -8.25 -13.37
CA THR A 71 -4.89 -8.43 -12.71
C THR A 71 -5.71 -7.15 -12.84
N SER A 72 -6.99 -7.29 -13.13
CA SER A 72 -7.88 -6.12 -13.14
C SER A 72 -8.03 -5.58 -11.71
N LEU A 73 -7.76 -4.30 -11.52
CA LEU A 73 -7.92 -3.63 -10.22
C LEU A 73 -9.20 -2.80 -10.15
N SER A 74 -10.06 -2.95 -11.15
CA SER A 74 -11.30 -2.19 -11.26
C SER A 74 -12.18 -2.40 -10.03
N GLY A 75 -12.64 -1.31 -9.44
CA GLY A 75 -13.50 -1.35 -8.25
C GLY A 75 -12.76 -1.57 -6.94
N LYS A 76 -11.44 -1.68 -6.96
CA LYS A 76 -10.65 -1.89 -5.75
C LYS A 76 -10.06 -0.57 -5.24
N ASN A 77 -9.98 -0.45 -3.93
CA ASN A 77 -9.42 0.73 -3.26
C ASN A 77 -7.99 0.45 -2.81
N PHE A 78 -7.10 1.39 -3.08
CA PHE A 78 -5.69 1.28 -2.68
C PHE A 78 -5.29 2.50 -1.87
N ALA A 79 -4.62 2.28 -0.75
CA ALA A 79 -3.96 3.34 0.02
C ALA A 79 -2.47 3.04 0.04
N VAL A 80 -1.64 4.04 -0.13
CA VAL A 80 -0.19 3.85 -0.28
C VAL A 80 0.58 4.57 0.82
N MET A 81 1.47 3.83 1.46
CA MET A 81 2.45 4.39 2.41
C MET A 81 3.83 4.11 1.84
N VAL A 82 4.72 5.10 1.90
CA VAL A 82 6.11 4.93 1.51
C VAL A 82 6.90 4.56 2.76
N ALA A 83 7.32 3.32 2.83
CA ALA A 83 7.91 2.74 4.04
C ALA A 83 9.38 3.06 4.24
N LEU A 84 10.12 3.32 3.16
CA LEU A 84 11.53 3.70 3.23
C LEU A 84 11.77 4.91 2.34
N GLY A 85 12.73 5.74 2.76
CA GLY A 85 13.07 6.95 2.04
C GLY A 85 12.36 8.17 2.62
N ASN A 86 12.34 9.26 1.88
CA ASN A 86 11.74 10.50 2.35
C ASN A 86 10.89 11.14 1.25
N ARG A 87 10.02 12.06 1.68
CA ARG A 87 9.10 12.75 0.78
C ARG A 87 9.82 13.47 -0.35
N HIS A 88 10.94 14.12 -0.04
CA HIS A 88 11.66 14.93 -1.00
C HIS A 88 12.12 14.11 -2.20
N ASP A 89 12.67 12.93 -1.92
CA ASP A 89 13.19 12.05 -2.95
C ASP A 89 12.12 11.18 -3.60
N ASN A 90 11.11 10.77 -2.82
CA ASN A 90 10.20 9.71 -3.23
C ASN A 90 8.84 10.18 -3.73
N GLY A 91 8.57 11.49 -3.68
CA GLY A 91 7.26 12.00 -4.13
C GLY A 91 6.95 11.69 -5.58
N ILE A 92 7.92 11.87 -6.47
CA ILE A 92 7.76 11.58 -7.89
C ILE A 92 7.56 10.09 -8.13
N TYR A 93 8.27 9.25 -7.36
CA TYR A 93 8.19 7.79 -7.50
C TYR A 93 6.86 7.26 -6.97
N ALA A 94 6.38 7.82 -5.87
CA ALA A 94 5.07 7.46 -5.34
C ALA A 94 3.96 7.84 -6.32
N ASP A 95 4.05 9.01 -6.94
CA ASP A 95 3.09 9.44 -7.96
C ASP A 95 3.09 8.50 -9.16
N ALA A 96 4.26 8.10 -9.63
CA ALA A 96 4.37 7.19 -10.78
C ALA A 96 3.78 5.82 -10.44
N PHE A 97 4.07 5.31 -9.24
CA PHE A 97 3.55 4.03 -8.77
C PHE A 97 2.02 4.05 -8.72
N CYS A 98 1.44 5.09 -8.12
CA CYS A 98 -0.01 5.21 -8.01
C CYS A 98 -0.68 5.44 -9.35
N ARG A 99 -0.02 6.16 -10.26
CA ARG A 99 -0.55 6.36 -11.62
C ARG A 99 -0.69 5.01 -12.33
N GLU A 100 0.29 4.14 -12.18
CA GLU A 100 0.23 2.82 -12.78
C GLU A 100 -0.92 1.99 -12.22
N LEU A 101 -1.16 2.06 -10.90
CA LEU A 101 -2.31 1.39 -10.31
C LEU A 101 -3.62 1.93 -10.86
N LYS A 102 -3.73 3.25 -11.01
CA LYS A 102 -4.92 3.88 -11.58
C LYS A 102 -5.17 3.45 -13.03
N GLU A 103 -4.11 3.31 -13.81
CA GLU A 103 -4.20 2.86 -15.19
C GLU A 103 -4.75 1.43 -15.28
N ASN A 104 -4.56 0.64 -14.24
CA ASN A 104 -5.12 -0.71 -14.16
C ASN A 104 -6.49 -0.75 -13.50
N GLY A 105 -7.08 0.39 -13.20
CA GLY A 105 -8.44 0.51 -12.70
C GLY A 105 -8.58 0.79 -11.22
N ALA A 106 -7.48 0.90 -10.48
CA ALA A 106 -7.52 1.10 -9.03
C ALA A 106 -7.99 2.51 -8.66
N HIS A 107 -8.72 2.59 -7.55
CA HIS A 107 -9.07 3.86 -6.92
C HIS A 107 -8.08 4.12 -5.79
N ILE A 108 -7.36 5.24 -5.85
CA ILE A 108 -6.39 5.59 -4.81
C ILE A 108 -7.07 6.43 -3.74
N VAL A 109 -7.01 5.95 -2.50
CA VAL A 109 -7.67 6.57 -1.36
C VAL A 109 -6.68 7.48 -0.62
N GLY A 110 -7.00 8.77 -0.55
CA GLY A 110 -6.22 9.72 0.22
C GLY A 110 -4.84 10.03 -0.35
N ASP A 111 -4.05 10.73 0.45
CA ASP A 111 -2.69 11.09 0.09
C ASP A 111 -1.71 10.01 0.55
N TYR A 112 -0.48 10.08 0.08
CA TYR A 112 0.56 9.15 0.50
C TYR A 112 1.08 9.49 1.88
N LEU A 113 1.34 8.46 2.69
CA LEU A 113 2.02 8.63 3.97
C LEU A 113 3.48 8.26 3.81
N TYR A 114 4.37 8.99 4.47
CA TYR A 114 5.82 8.70 4.46
C TYR A 114 6.25 8.23 5.84
N ALA A 115 7.09 7.19 5.87
CA ALA A 115 7.48 6.51 7.11
C ALA A 115 8.17 7.42 8.13
N GLY A 116 8.87 8.45 7.71
CA GLY A 116 9.51 9.39 8.63
C GLY A 116 8.58 10.38 9.31
N SER A 117 7.29 10.33 9.01
CA SER A 117 6.31 11.24 9.59
C SER A 117 6.07 10.95 11.06
N PRO A 118 5.69 11.97 11.86
CA PRO A 118 5.31 11.73 13.26
C PRO A 118 4.17 10.73 13.38
N LYS A 119 4.12 10.03 14.51
CA LYS A 119 3.09 9.02 14.76
C LYS A 119 1.67 9.60 14.67
N SER A 120 1.49 10.85 15.05
CA SER A 120 0.19 11.51 14.91
C SER A 120 -0.26 11.56 13.45
N ASN A 121 0.67 11.72 12.51
CA ASN A 121 0.35 11.71 11.09
C ASN A 121 -0.10 10.32 10.62
N LEU A 122 0.50 9.27 11.16
CA LEU A 122 0.05 7.91 10.87
C LEU A 122 -1.39 7.71 11.32
N ASN A 123 -1.73 8.11 12.54
CA ASN A 123 -3.09 7.97 13.05
C ASN A 123 -4.08 8.79 12.24
N ASN A 124 -3.73 10.03 11.88
CA ASN A 124 -4.59 10.89 11.07
C ASN A 124 -4.81 10.30 9.68
N TRP A 125 -3.75 9.75 9.09
CA TRP A 125 -3.84 9.12 7.78
C TRP A 125 -4.77 7.90 7.81
N ILE A 126 -4.64 7.05 8.84
CA ILE A 126 -5.51 5.88 9.00
C ILE A 126 -6.96 6.33 9.13
N CYS A 127 -7.23 7.36 9.93
CA CYS A 127 -8.59 7.88 10.08
C CYS A 127 -9.13 8.44 8.76
N ALA A 128 -8.27 9.05 7.96
CA ALA A 128 -8.68 9.63 6.69
C ALA A 128 -9.02 8.58 5.63
N ILE A 129 -8.26 7.49 5.58
CA ILE A 129 -8.47 6.45 4.57
C ILE A 129 -9.56 5.46 4.96
N SER A 130 -9.74 5.21 6.25
CA SER A 130 -10.60 4.16 6.75
C SER A 130 -12.03 4.19 6.19
N PRO A 131 -12.73 5.34 6.12
CA PRO A 131 -14.10 5.35 5.61
C PRO A 131 -14.23 4.96 4.14
N ASN A 132 -13.14 5.01 3.39
CA ASN A 132 -13.16 4.77 1.94
C ASN A 132 -12.56 3.42 1.53
N LEU A 133 -12.20 2.61 2.51
CA LEU A 133 -11.65 1.28 2.24
C LEU A 133 -12.71 0.20 2.22
#